data_00b171244d9999ccbab712e42cc5eaba
#
_entry.id   00b171244d9999ccbab712e42cc5eaba
#
_cell.length_a   1.000
_cell.length_b   1.000
_cell.length_c   1.000
_cell.angle_alpha   90.00
_cell.angle_beta   90.00
_cell.angle_gamma   90.00
#
_symmetry.space_group_name_H-M   'P 1'
#
loop_
_entity.id
_entity.type
_entity.pdbx_description
1 polymer ?
#
loop_
_entity_poly.entity_id
_entity_poly.type
_entity_poly.pdbx_seq_one_letter_code
_entity_poly.pdbx_strand_id
1 'polypeptide(L)'
;MASQDPRHLIDDPYAKPLVEAVGLDFFTKQVNGELDTADLDSQSVARVQALVDEVAVRTRFYDDYFMSAANAGVRQAVILASGLDARAYRLDWPAPMVVYEIDQPAVIEFKTGVLARLGAQPRAELRCIAADLREDWPAALRAAGFDPQLPAAWSAEGLLMYLPAAAQQRLFDAVTALSAPRSTLAADYVARPASIDAATAQRVTADWRDKGFGLDMAAMTFADDRCDVPAYLTGKGWRVEATPRADLFARYGVEPAADTSDLTGQTSYVSATFAGAASR
;
A
#
# COMPACT_ATOMS: atom_id res chain seq x y z
N MET A 1 -11.16 3.91 -12.41
CA MET A 1 -12.26 3.00 -12.02
C MET A 1 -12.60 3.14 -10.54
N ALA A 2 -11.70 2.81 -9.59
CA ALA A 2 -12.05 2.93 -8.16
C ALA A 2 -12.48 4.37 -7.77
N SER A 3 -11.80 5.41 -8.27
CA SER A 3 -12.19 6.81 -8.08
C SER A 3 -13.44 7.25 -8.87
N GLN A 4 -13.92 6.41 -9.79
CA GLN A 4 -15.13 6.66 -10.59
C GLN A 4 -16.30 5.78 -10.13
N ASP A 5 -16.09 5.00 -9.10
CA ASP A 5 -17.11 4.11 -8.53
C ASP A 5 -18.24 4.95 -7.90
N PRO A 6 -19.51 4.67 -8.21
CA PRO A 6 -20.64 5.42 -7.66
C PRO A 6 -20.75 5.36 -6.13
N ARG A 7 -20.07 4.41 -5.48
CA ARG A 7 -19.98 4.32 -4.01
C ARG A 7 -19.08 5.39 -3.40
N HIS A 8 -18.29 6.10 -4.21
CA HIS A 8 -17.41 7.20 -3.78
C HIS A 8 -16.49 6.86 -2.59
N LEU A 9 -15.96 5.62 -2.54
CA LEU A 9 -15.05 5.21 -1.46
C LEU A 9 -13.77 6.04 -1.43
N ILE A 10 -13.25 6.39 -2.61
CA ILE A 10 -12.03 7.16 -2.79
C ILE A 10 -12.23 8.22 -3.88
N ASP A 11 -11.47 9.31 -3.75
CA ASP A 11 -11.30 10.31 -4.80
C ASP A 11 -9.80 10.51 -5.03
N ASP A 12 -9.31 10.02 -6.18
CA ASP A 12 -7.92 10.19 -6.59
C ASP A 12 -7.85 10.65 -8.04
N PRO A 13 -7.77 11.98 -8.26
CA PRO A 13 -7.69 12.55 -9.60
C PRO A 13 -6.39 12.23 -10.32
N TYR A 14 -5.36 11.76 -9.60
CA TYR A 14 -4.04 11.45 -10.16
C TYR A 14 -3.86 9.99 -10.55
N ALA A 15 -4.70 9.08 -10.04
CA ALA A 15 -4.58 7.65 -10.30
C ALA A 15 -4.62 7.33 -11.80
N LYS A 16 -5.62 7.87 -12.54
CA LYS A 16 -5.75 7.64 -13.99
C LYS A 16 -4.55 8.15 -14.77
N PRO A 17 -4.14 9.43 -14.67
CA PRO A 17 -2.97 9.94 -15.38
C PRO A 17 -1.66 9.21 -15.07
N LEU A 18 -1.46 8.80 -13.82
CA LEU A 18 -0.27 8.04 -13.40
C LEU A 18 -0.25 6.66 -14.05
N VAL A 19 -1.38 5.94 -14.04
CA VAL A 19 -1.51 4.61 -14.66
C VAL A 19 -1.32 4.68 -16.17
N GLU A 20 -1.92 5.67 -16.84
CA GLU A 20 -1.74 5.91 -18.28
C GLU A 20 -0.26 6.16 -18.64
N ALA A 21 0.43 6.95 -17.80
CA ALA A 21 1.84 7.26 -18.02
C ALA A 21 2.76 6.03 -17.84
N VAL A 22 2.39 5.04 -17.02
CA VAL A 22 3.11 3.75 -16.93
C VAL A 22 3.04 2.99 -18.25
N GLY A 23 1.95 3.13 -19.01
CA GLY A 23 1.83 2.58 -20.37
C GLY A 23 1.62 1.08 -20.41
N LEU A 24 1.07 0.47 -19.36
CA LEU A 24 0.65 -0.93 -19.39
C LEU A 24 -0.75 -1.04 -19.99
N ASP A 25 -0.87 -1.60 -21.17
CA ASP A 25 -2.08 -1.64 -22.00
C ASP A 25 -3.33 -2.07 -21.24
N PHE A 26 -3.24 -3.13 -20.44
CA PHE A 26 -4.37 -3.63 -19.67
C PHE A 26 -4.90 -2.58 -18.68
N PHE A 27 -4.02 -1.99 -17.87
CA PHE A 27 -4.42 -0.96 -16.89
C PHE A 27 -4.89 0.31 -17.58
N THR A 28 -4.26 0.69 -18.69
CA THR A 28 -4.66 1.86 -19.47
C THR A 28 -6.07 1.67 -20.03
N LYS A 29 -6.37 0.52 -20.63
CA LYS A 29 -7.72 0.18 -21.11
C LYS A 29 -8.71 0.13 -19.94
N GLN A 30 -8.30 -0.42 -18.81
CA GLN A 30 -9.14 -0.51 -17.62
C GLN A 30 -9.54 0.88 -17.09
N VAL A 31 -8.58 1.81 -16.94
CA VAL A 31 -8.89 3.16 -16.40
C VAL A 31 -9.63 4.03 -17.41
N ASN A 32 -9.54 3.72 -18.72
CA ASN A 32 -10.27 4.39 -19.80
C ASN A 32 -11.69 3.84 -19.97
N GLY A 33 -12.04 2.72 -19.34
CA GLY A 33 -13.31 2.04 -19.57
C GLY A 33 -13.37 1.36 -20.95
N GLU A 34 -12.21 1.13 -21.58
CA GLU A 34 -12.06 0.51 -22.89
C GLU A 34 -11.91 -1.02 -22.83
N LEU A 35 -11.94 -1.61 -21.63
CA LEU A 35 -12.08 -3.05 -21.51
C LEU A 35 -13.43 -3.44 -22.03
N ASP A 36 -13.43 -4.10 -23.18
CA ASP A 36 -14.68 -4.64 -23.75
C ASP A 36 -15.18 -5.76 -22.84
N THR A 37 -16.14 -5.40 -21.98
CA THR A 37 -16.76 -6.36 -21.07
C THR A 37 -17.83 -7.18 -21.80
N ALA A 38 -18.20 -6.83 -23.04
CA ALA A 38 -19.17 -7.58 -23.84
C ALA A 38 -18.62 -8.93 -24.31
N ASP A 39 -17.29 -9.02 -24.48
CA ASP A 39 -16.59 -10.27 -24.84
C ASP A 39 -16.09 -11.06 -23.60
N LEU A 40 -16.26 -10.51 -22.40
CA LEU A 40 -15.89 -11.18 -21.15
C LEU A 40 -17.08 -12.01 -20.63
N ASP A 41 -16.79 -13.22 -20.20
CA ASP A 41 -17.78 -13.98 -19.45
C ASP A 41 -18.10 -13.30 -18.09
N SER A 42 -19.21 -13.66 -17.49
CA SER A 42 -19.66 -13.08 -16.23
C SER A 42 -18.65 -13.23 -15.09
N GLN A 43 -17.82 -14.27 -15.10
CA GLN A 43 -16.78 -14.54 -14.12
C GLN A 43 -15.61 -13.57 -14.29
N SER A 44 -15.20 -13.26 -15.52
CA SER A 44 -14.15 -12.27 -15.81
C SER A 44 -14.57 -10.86 -15.42
N VAL A 45 -15.83 -10.49 -15.66
CA VAL A 45 -16.38 -9.20 -15.20
C VAL A 45 -16.36 -9.12 -13.66
N ALA A 46 -16.79 -10.17 -12.98
CA ALA A 46 -16.77 -10.22 -11.51
C ALA A 46 -15.35 -10.09 -10.94
N ARG A 47 -14.34 -10.71 -11.59
CA ARG A 47 -12.92 -10.58 -11.20
C ARG A 47 -12.40 -9.16 -11.35
N VAL A 48 -12.74 -8.47 -12.45
CA VAL A 48 -12.36 -7.06 -12.65
C VAL A 48 -12.98 -6.20 -11.56
N GLN A 49 -14.25 -6.40 -11.25
CA GLN A 49 -14.93 -5.65 -10.18
C GLN A 49 -14.29 -5.93 -8.83
N ALA A 50 -13.96 -7.18 -8.53
CA ALA A 50 -13.29 -7.56 -7.29
C ALA A 50 -11.92 -6.86 -7.13
N LEU A 51 -11.16 -6.69 -8.21
CA LEU A 51 -9.90 -5.95 -8.20
C LEU A 51 -10.13 -4.45 -7.92
N VAL A 52 -11.15 -3.87 -8.52
CA VAL A 52 -11.54 -2.47 -8.27
C VAL A 52 -11.92 -2.27 -6.81
N ASP A 53 -12.72 -3.19 -6.25
CA ASP A 53 -13.16 -3.16 -4.86
C ASP A 53 -11.98 -3.29 -3.90
N GLU A 54 -11.05 -4.20 -4.18
CA GLU A 54 -9.83 -4.38 -3.40
C GLU A 54 -9.00 -3.09 -3.33
N VAL A 55 -8.74 -2.49 -4.49
CA VAL A 55 -7.98 -1.22 -4.56
C VAL A 55 -8.73 -0.11 -3.82
N ALA A 56 -10.05 0.00 -3.99
CA ALA A 56 -10.86 1.05 -3.36
C ALA A 56 -10.86 0.91 -1.83
N VAL A 57 -11.12 -0.29 -1.31
CA VAL A 57 -11.17 -0.57 0.14
C VAL A 57 -9.78 -0.37 0.77
N ARG A 58 -8.72 -0.88 0.13
CA ARG A 58 -7.35 -0.69 0.60
C ARG A 58 -6.97 0.79 0.64
N THR A 59 -7.19 1.50 -0.44
CA THR A 59 -6.86 2.94 -0.51
C THR A 59 -7.63 3.71 0.56
N ARG A 60 -8.93 3.44 0.75
CA ARG A 60 -9.74 4.07 1.79
C ARG A 60 -9.22 3.79 3.20
N PHE A 61 -8.79 2.56 3.48
CA PHE A 61 -8.19 2.21 4.76
C PHE A 61 -6.96 3.06 5.07
N TYR A 62 -6.03 3.22 4.11
CA TYR A 62 -4.83 4.01 4.33
C TYR A 62 -5.13 5.51 4.38
N ASP A 63 -6.11 5.99 3.64
CA ASP A 63 -6.56 7.39 3.73
C ASP A 63 -7.10 7.71 5.12
N ASP A 64 -8.02 6.88 5.62
CA ASP A 64 -8.60 7.03 6.95
C ASP A 64 -7.54 6.89 8.04
N TYR A 65 -6.58 5.98 7.87
CA TYR A 65 -5.44 5.81 8.75
C TYR A 65 -4.60 7.08 8.87
N PHE A 66 -4.15 7.65 7.76
CA PHE A 66 -3.33 8.85 7.77
C PHE A 66 -4.08 10.06 8.33
N MET A 67 -5.33 10.24 7.93
CA MET A 67 -6.16 11.35 8.42
C MET A 67 -6.44 11.20 9.92
N SER A 68 -6.66 10.00 10.42
CA SER A 68 -6.81 9.73 11.86
C SER A 68 -5.54 10.08 12.63
N ALA A 69 -4.37 9.65 12.16
CA ALA A 69 -3.08 9.97 12.76
C ALA A 69 -2.82 11.49 12.77
N ALA A 70 -3.08 12.15 11.65
CA ALA A 70 -2.90 13.60 11.51
C ALA A 70 -3.83 14.38 12.44
N ASN A 71 -5.11 13.97 12.57
CA ASN A 71 -6.08 14.55 13.48
C ASN A 71 -5.71 14.30 14.97
N ALA A 72 -5.03 13.19 15.25
CA ALA A 72 -4.47 12.91 16.58
C ALA A 72 -3.17 13.69 16.90
N GLY A 73 -2.73 14.57 16.00
CA GLY A 73 -1.59 15.46 16.20
C GLY A 73 -0.26 14.97 15.65
N VAL A 74 -0.22 13.85 14.89
CA VAL A 74 0.98 13.44 14.16
C VAL A 74 1.24 14.43 13.02
N ARG A 75 2.51 14.80 12.83
CA ARG A 75 2.92 15.81 11.84
C ARG A 75 4.00 15.33 10.87
N GLN A 76 4.36 14.06 10.94
CA GLN A 76 5.27 13.38 10.03
C GLN A 76 4.58 12.11 9.52
N ALA A 77 4.37 11.99 8.21
CA ALA A 77 3.93 10.76 7.56
C ALA A 77 5.07 10.19 6.72
N VAL A 78 5.27 8.87 6.76
CA VAL A 78 6.28 8.19 5.96
C VAL A 78 5.61 7.07 5.16
N ILE A 79 5.71 7.15 3.85
CA ILE A 79 5.17 6.17 2.91
C ILE A 79 6.34 5.36 2.37
N LEU A 80 6.44 4.11 2.82
CA LEU A 80 7.50 3.17 2.42
C LEU A 80 7.11 2.49 1.10
N ALA A 81 8.00 2.46 0.12
CA ALA A 81 7.74 2.03 -1.25
C ALA A 81 6.51 2.75 -1.84
N SER A 82 6.62 4.07 -1.95
CA SER A 82 5.49 4.94 -2.25
C SER A 82 4.87 4.73 -3.65
N GLY A 83 5.56 4.09 -4.58
CA GLY A 83 5.02 3.76 -5.90
C GLY A 83 4.36 4.95 -6.58
N LEU A 84 3.08 4.78 -6.93
CA LEU A 84 2.23 5.82 -7.52
C LEU A 84 1.34 6.53 -6.49
N ASP A 85 1.66 6.44 -5.19
CA ASP A 85 0.89 7.13 -4.15
C ASP A 85 0.80 8.64 -4.41
N ALA A 86 -0.40 9.18 -4.35
CA ALA A 86 -0.67 10.60 -4.54
C ALA A 86 -1.30 11.27 -3.31
N ARG A 87 -1.25 10.63 -2.12
CA ARG A 87 -1.86 11.13 -0.88
C ARG A 87 -1.31 12.49 -0.47
N ALA A 88 -0.02 12.74 -0.70
CA ALA A 88 0.58 14.06 -0.46
C ALA A 88 -0.09 15.19 -1.27
N TYR A 89 -0.69 14.86 -2.41
CA TYR A 89 -1.32 15.80 -3.34
C TYR A 89 -2.84 15.90 -3.18
N ARG A 90 -3.49 14.87 -2.61
CA ARG A 90 -4.96 14.80 -2.61
C ARG A 90 -5.64 14.85 -1.25
N LEU A 91 -4.97 14.38 -0.17
CA LEU A 91 -5.57 14.42 1.17
C LEU A 91 -5.50 15.84 1.77
N ASP A 92 -6.48 16.16 2.61
CA ASP A 92 -6.57 17.45 3.29
C ASP A 92 -5.73 17.43 4.57
N TRP A 93 -4.42 17.40 4.39
CA TRP A 93 -3.48 17.37 5.50
C TRP A 93 -3.55 18.61 6.37
N PRO A 94 -3.63 18.49 7.71
CA PRO A 94 -3.59 19.64 8.59
C PRO A 94 -2.18 20.25 8.63
N ALA A 95 -2.08 21.56 8.47
CA ALA A 95 -0.79 22.25 8.57
C ALA A 95 -0.33 22.41 10.05
N PRO A 96 0.99 22.33 10.32
CA PRO A 96 2.06 21.89 9.40
C PRO A 96 2.10 20.37 9.31
N MET A 97 2.26 19.83 8.11
CA MET A 97 2.43 18.39 7.87
C MET A 97 3.57 18.15 6.90
N VAL A 98 4.44 17.21 7.21
CA VAL A 98 5.50 16.73 6.31
C VAL A 98 5.21 15.30 5.89
N VAL A 99 5.16 15.05 4.59
CA VAL A 99 5.03 13.71 4.01
C VAL A 99 6.36 13.30 3.38
N TYR A 100 6.92 12.21 3.84
CA TYR A 100 8.13 11.59 3.31
C TYR A 100 7.73 10.40 2.45
N GLU A 101 8.12 10.41 1.19
CA GLU A 101 7.93 9.31 0.27
C GLU A 101 9.26 8.67 -0.04
N ILE A 102 9.40 7.37 0.25
CA ILE A 102 10.63 6.61 0.01
C ILE A 102 10.35 5.59 -1.08
N ASP A 103 11.13 5.64 -2.16
CA ASP A 103 11.11 4.62 -3.21
C ASP A 103 12.42 4.65 -4.01
N GLN A 104 12.58 3.68 -4.89
CA GLN A 104 13.72 3.63 -5.81
C GLN A 104 13.79 4.91 -6.68
N PRO A 105 15.01 5.36 -7.03
CA PRO A 105 15.20 6.62 -7.78
C PRO A 105 14.33 6.73 -9.04
N ALA A 106 14.24 5.64 -9.81
CA ALA A 106 13.46 5.62 -11.05
C ALA A 106 11.95 5.81 -10.81
N VAL A 107 11.42 5.29 -9.69
CA VAL A 107 10.00 5.42 -9.32
C VAL A 107 9.70 6.86 -8.88
N ILE A 108 10.56 7.43 -8.03
CA ILE A 108 10.43 8.83 -7.59
C ILE A 108 10.49 9.79 -8.78
N GLU A 109 11.48 9.63 -9.66
CA GLU A 109 11.64 10.46 -10.86
C GLU A 109 10.42 10.36 -11.79
N PHE A 110 9.96 9.14 -12.06
CA PHE A 110 8.78 8.89 -12.87
C PHE A 110 7.54 9.59 -12.31
N LYS A 111 7.19 9.30 -11.05
CA LYS A 111 6.00 9.84 -10.40
C LYS A 111 6.01 11.37 -10.34
N THR A 112 7.08 11.94 -9.82
CA THR A 112 7.21 13.40 -9.70
C THR A 112 7.19 14.10 -11.06
N GLY A 113 7.82 13.49 -12.08
CA GLY A 113 7.79 13.99 -13.45
C GLY A 113 6.38 13.99 -14.07
N VAL A 114 5.58 12.95 -13.83
CA VAL A 114 4.18 12.89 -14.29
C VAL A 114 3.35 13.96 -13.58
N LEU A 115 3.42 14.03 -12.25
CA LEU A 115 2.62 14.99 -11.45
C LEU A 115 3.00 16.44 -11.77
N ALA A 116 4.28 16.72 -12.00
CA ALA A 116 4.73 18.04 -12.43
C ALA A 116 4.13 18.46 -13.79
N ARG A 117 4.09 17.53 -14.77
CA ARG A 117 3.46 17.79 -16.08
C ARG A 117 1.95 18.08 -15.97
N LEU A 118 1.29 17.51 -14.97
CA LEU A 118 -0.11 17.76 -14.65
C LEU A 118 -0.34 19.09 -13.90
N GLY A 119 0.73 19.79 -13.51
CA GLY A 119 0.65 20.98 -12.67
C GLY A 119 0.20 20.69 -11.24
N ALA A 120 0.28 19.42 -10.79
CA ALA A 120 -0.12 19.03 -9.45
C ALA A 120 0.78 19.69 -8.40
N GLN A 121 0.15 20.19 -7.33
CA GLN A 121 0.85 20.77 -6.18
C GLN A 121 0.54 19.95 -4.93
N PRO A 122 1.56 19.58 -4.14
CA PRO A 122 1.33 18.90 -2.86
C PRO A 122 0.50 19.76 -1.90
N ARG A 123 -0.37 19.13 -1.13
CA ARG A 123 -1.15 19.75 -0.05
C ARG A 123 -0.45 19.71 1.31
N ALA A 124 0.68 19.02 1.39
CA ALA A 124 1.60 18.98 2.52
C ALA A 124 3.01 19.33 2.06
N GLU A 125 3.93 19.57 3.00
CA GLU A 125 5.34 19.61 2.66
C GLU A 125 5.78 18.21 2.24
N LEU A 126 6.12 18.02 0.96
CA LEU A 126 6.51 16.74 0.40
C LEU A 126 8.03 16.63 0.31
N ARG A 127 8.59 15.54 0.82
CA ARG A 127 10.00 15.19 0.74
C ARG A 127 10.17 13.82 0.11
N CYS A 128 10.52 13.79 -1.17
CA CYS A 128 10.79 12.54 -1.89
C CYS A 128 12.23 12.08 -1.62
N ILE A 129 12.38 10.82 -1.24
CA ILE A 129 13.66 10.20 -0.87
C ILE A 129 13.90 9.05 -1.83
N ALA A 130 14.85 9.25 -2.74
CA ALA A 130 15.28 8.25 -3.71
C ALA A 130 16.23 7.26 -3.03
N ALA A 131 15.69 6.20 -2.44
CA ALA A 131 16.45 5.19 -1.71
C ALA A 131 15.82 3.80 -1.86
N ASP A 132 16.66 2.77 -1.89
CA ASP A 132 16.22 1.38 -1.83
C ASP A 132 16.00 0.97 -0.36
N LEU A 133 14.85 0.39 -0.04
CA LEU A 133 14.53 -0.08 1.31
C LEU A 133 15.41 -1.26 1.78
N ARG A 134 16.23 -1.82 0.90
CA ARG A 134 17.25 -2.82 1.22
C ARG A 134 18.57 -2.20 1.70
N GLU A 135 18.74 -0.89 1.51
CA GLU A 135 19.94 -0.11 1.85
C GLU A 135 19.73 0.72 3.12
N ASP A 136 20.58 1.72 3.37
CA ASP A 136 20.48 2.60 4.56
C ASP A 136 19.50 3.75 4.32
N TRP A 137 18.23 3.41 4.03
CA TRP A 137 17.14 4.39 3.91
C TRP A 137 16.88 5.18 5.22
N PRO A 138 17.13 4.63 6.45
CA PRO A 138 17.00 5.40 7.67
C PRO A 138 17.92 6.62 7.75
N ALA A 139 19.15 6.52 7.24
CA ALA A 139 20.05 7.67 7.16
C ALA A 139 19.55 8.71 6.15
N ALA A 140 19.08 8.25 4.97
CA ALA A 140 18.50 9.14 3.96
C ALA A 140 17.25 9.87 4.48
N LEU A 141 16.38 9.19 5.21
CA LEU A 141 15.18 9.78 5.82
C LEU A 141 15.55 10.87 6.84
N ARG A 142 16.53 10.61 7.73
CA ARG A 142 17.03 11.63 8.67
C ARG A 142 17.68 12.81 7.94
N ALA A 143 18.46 12.56 6.91
CA ALA A 143 19.06 13.62 6.10
C ALA A 143 18.01 14.49 5.40
N ALA A 144 16.84 13.93 5.08
CA ALA A 144 15.69 14.66 4.58
C ALA A 144 14.94 15.44 5.69
N GLY A 145 15.42 15.43 6.94
CA GLY A 145 14.88 16.21 8.05
C GLY A 145 13.79 15.51 8.86
N PHE A 146 13.71 14.18 8.79
CA PHE A 146 12.84 13.42 9.69
C PHE A 146 13.37 13.46 11.13
N ASP A 147 12.48 13.77 12.06
CA ASP A 147 12.83 13.82 13.50
C ASP A 147 12.29 12.57 14.23
N PRO A 148 13.16 11.64 14.63
CA PRO A 148 12.75 10.43 15.35
C PRO A 148 12.27 10.69 16.79
N GLN A 149 12.36 11.92 17.28
CA GLN A 149 11.82 12.30 18.60
C GLN A 149 10.34 12.71 18.54
N LEU A 150 9.80 12.93 17.34
CA LEU A 150 8.41 13.27 17.13
C LEU A 150 7.63 12.05 16.64
N PRO A 151 6.34 11.92 17.02
CA PRO A 151 5.50 10.86 16.51
C PRO A 151 5.37 10.91 15.00
N ALA A 152 5.41 9.75 14.36
CA ALA A 152 5.26 9.58 12.92
C ALA A 152 4.16 8.57 12.57
N ALA A 153 3.51 8.76 11.41
CA ALA A 153 2.59 7.80 10.81
C ALA A 153 3.30 7.08 9.66
N TRP A 154 3.48 5.78 9.80
CA TRP A 154 4.18 4.92 8.84
C TRP A 154 3.19 4.11 8.02
N SER A 155 3.44 3.95 6.73
CA SER A 155 2.71 2.97 5.92
C SER A 155 3.66 2.06 5.15
N ALA A 156 3.26 0.78 5.06
CA ALA A 156 3.86 -0.25 4.21
C ALA A 156 2.74 -0.91 3.39
N GLU A 157 2.22 -0.17 2.39
CA GLU A 157 1.10 -0.59 1.54
C GLU A 157 1.60 -1.43 0.37
N GLY A 158 1.06 -2.66 0.22
CA GLY A 158 1.38 -3.57 -0.87
C GLY A 158 2.85 -3.97 -0.95
N LEU A 159 3.60 -3.85 0.15
CA LEU A 159 5.05 -4.02 0.19
C LEU A 159 5.49 -5.40 0.69
N LEU A 160 4.87 -5.87 1.77
CA LEU A 160 5.42 -7.00 2.53
C LEU A 160 5.47 -8.31 1.75
N MET A 161 4.56 -8.50 0.80
CA MET A 161 4.56 -9.69 -0.06
C MET A 161 5.82 -9.82 -0.93
N TYR A 162 6.50 -8.72 -1.22
CA TYR A 162 7.74 -8.66 -2.02
C TYR A 162 9.02 -8.75 -1.18
N LEU A 163 8.90 -8.99 0.11
CA LEU A 163 10.01 -9.08 1.05
C LEU A 163 10.04 -10.46 1.73
N PRO A 164 11.20 -11.14 1.80
CA PRO A 164 11.35 -12.32 2.65
C PRO A 164 11.23 -11.94 4.13
N ALA A 165 10.90 -12.88 5.01
CA ALA A 165 10.65 -12.65 6.44
C ALA A 165 11.76 -11.84 7.12
N ALA A 166 13.01 -12.17 6.86
CA ALA A 166 14.15 -11.44 7.44
C ALA A 166 14.22 -9.98 6.99
N ALA A 167 13.78 -9.66 5.76
CA ALA A 167 13.73 -8.28 5.27
C ALA A 167 12.54 -7.53 5.89
N GLN A 168 11.38 -8.18 6.05
CA GLN A 168 10.25 -7.61 6.77
C GLN A 168 10.63 -7.27 8.22
N GLN A 169 11.33 -8.16 8.91
CA GLN A 169 11.80 -7.93 10.29
C GLN A 169 12.76 -6.73 10.36
N ARG A 170 13.75 -6.65 9.47
CA ARG A 170 14.67 -5.49 9.41
C ARG A 170 13.93 -4.18 9.14
N LEU A 171 12.93 -4.19 8.26
CA LEU A 171 12.09 -3.02 7.99
C LEU A 171 11.37 -2.55 9.27
N PHE A 172 10.72 -3.46 9.98
CA PHE A 172 10.02 -3.15 11.22
C PHE A 172 10.96 -2.76 12.36
N ASP A 173 12.17 -3.31 12.41
CA ASP A 173 13.20 -2.89 13.36
C ASP A 173 13.63 -1.44 13.11
N ALA A 174 13.85 -1.08 11.85
CA ALA A 174 14.21 0.28 11.48
C ALA A 174 13.06 1.27 11.77
N VAL A 175 11.82 0.92 11.40
CA VAL A 175 10.63 1.72 11.73
C VAL A 175 10.50 1.90 13.23
N THR A 176 10.66 0.83 14.02
CA THR A 176 10.59 0.91 15.50
C THR A 176 11.68 1.80 16.08
N ALA A 177 12.92 1.68 15.61
CA ALA A 177 14.04 2.50 16.06
C ALA A 177 13.90 4.00 15.70
N LEU A 178 13.08 4.32 14.69
CA LEU A 178 12.79 5.68 14.25
C LEU A 178 11.48 6.24 14.82
N SER A 179 10.79 5.48 15.67
CA SER A 179 9.47 5.84 16.19
C SER A 179 9.54 6.37 17.63
N ALA A 180 9.05 7.57 17.84
CA ALA A 180 8.72 8.08 19.17
C ALA A 180 7.41 7.46 19.68
N PRO A 181 7.14 7.44 20.99
CA PRO A 181 5.85 7.05 21.52
C PRO A 181 4.69 7.80 20.84
N ARG A 182 3.58 7.12 20.63
CA ARG A 182 2.41 7.56 19.83
C ARG A 182 2.62 7.56 18.31
N SER A 183 3.77 7.14 17.79
CA SER A 183 3.88 6.82 16.39
C SER A 183 2.90 5.72 16.02
N THR A 184 2.41 5.74 14.78
CA THR A 184 1.49 4.73 14.26
C THR A 184 2.08 4.04 13.04
N LEU A 185 1.61 2.82 12.75
CA LEU A 185 2.01 2.05 11.58
C LEU A 185 0.79 1.36 10.98
N ALA A 186 0.63 1.46 9.67
CA ALA A 186 -0.31 0.64 8.91
C ALA A 186 0.44 -0.22 7.89
N ALA A 187 0.03 -1.48 7.76
CA ALA A 187 0.54 -2.40 6.76
C ALA A 187 -0.54 -3.40 6.34
N ASP A 188 -0.45 -3.89 5.11
CA ASP A 188 -1.19 -5.07 4.68
C ASP A 188 -0.24 -6.26 4.54
N TYR A 189 -0.72 -7.43 4.93
CA TYR A 189 0.05 -8.66 4.89
C TYR A 189 -0.87 -9.86 4.65
N VAL A 190 -0.30 -10.95 4.16
CA VAL A 190 -1.03 -12.20 4.01
C VAL A 190 -0.75 -13.05 5.24
N ALA A 191 -1.78 -13.27 6.06
CA ALA A 191 -1.67 -13.91 7.39
C ALA A 191 -1.23 -15.37 7.34
N ARG A 192 -1.58 -16.09 6.28
CA ARG A 192 -1.09 -17.45 6.00
C ARG A 192 -0.82 -17.56 4.51
N PRO A 193 0.26 -18.25 4.10
CA PRO A 193 0.31 -18.66 2.72
C PRO A 193 -0.94 -19.50 2.49
N ALA A 194 -1.83 -19.05 1.61
CA ALA A 194 -2.69 -20.01 0.99
C ALA A 194 -1.75 -21.11 0.50
N SER A 195 -2.09 -22.36 0.75
CA SER A 195 -1.48 -23.46 0.02
C SER A 195 -1.96 -23.35 -1.44
N ILE A 196 -1.49 -22.29 -2.10
CA ILE A 196 -1.69 -22.13 -3.54
C ILE A 196 -0.84 -23.25 -4.09
N ASP A 197 -1.50 -24.33 -4.50
CA ASP A 197 -0.76 -25.37 -5.20
C ASP A 197 -0.08 -24.76 -6.43
N ALA A 198 1.04 -25.33 -6.83
CA ALA A 198 1.82 -24.82 -7.96
C ALA A 198 0.95 -24.66 -9.25
N ALA A 199 -0.09 -25.48 -9.39
CA ALA A 199 -1.01 -25.42 -10.54
C ALA A 199 -1.93 -24.18 -10.48
N THR A 200 -2.39 -23.77 -9.31
CA THR A 200 -3.18 -22.55 -9.12
C THR A 200 -2.30 -21.31 -9.31
N ALA A 201 -1.07 -21.29 -8.77
CA ALA A 201 -0.12 -20.21 -9.00
C ALA A 201 0.22 -20.06 -10.50
N GLN A 202 0.45 -21.17 -11.20
CA GLN A 202 0.71 -21.18 -12.64
C GLN A 202 -0.50 -20.69 -13.45
N ARG A 203 -1.72 -21.09 -13.08
CA ARG A 203 -2.94 -20.61 -13.77
C ARG A 203 -3.12 -19.11 -13.62
N VAL A 204 -2.94 -18.58 -12.40
CA VAL A 204 -3.02 -17.15 -12.16
C VAL A 204 -1.95 -16.40 -12.96
N THR A 205 -0.70 -16.88 -12.95
CA THR A 205 0.40 -16.28 -13.71
C THR A 205 0.15 -16.34 -15.22
N ALA A 206 -0.40 -17.47 -15.73
CA ALA A 206 -0.75 -17.60 -17.15
C ALA A 206 -1.89 -16.63 -17.54
N ASP A 207 -2.94 -16.54 -16.74
CA ASP A 207 -4.07 -15.64 -16.95
C ASP A 207 -3.64 -14.16 -16.97
N TRP A 208 -2.68 -13.79 -16.12
CA TRP A 208 -2.09 -12.45 -16.11
C TRP A 208 -1.20 -12.20 -17.33
N ARG A 209 -0.41 -13.19 -17.71
CA ARG A 209 0.48 -13.10 -18.88
C ARG A 209 -0.32 -12.96 -20.19
N ASP A 210 -1.40 -13.73 -20.34
CA ASP A 210 -2.30 -13.66 -21.50
C ASP A 210 -3.02 -12.29 -21.59
N LYS A 211 -3.18 -11.61 -20.45
CA LYS A 211 -3.71 -10.24 -20.36
C LYS A 211 -2.66 -9.15 -20.54
N GLY A 212 -1.45 -9.51 -20.97
CA GLY A 212 -0.36 -8.57 -21.24
C GLY A 212 0.52 -8.23 -20.02
N PHE A 213 0.31 -8.91 -18.87
CA PHE A 213 1.21 -8.80 -17.74
C PHE A 213 2.39 -9.75 -17.91
N GLY A 214 3.49 -9.24 -18.46
CA GLY A 214 4.76 -9.97 -18.54
C GLY A 214 5.45 -10.23 -17.21
N LEU A 215 4.77 -9.98 -16.08
CA LEU A 215 5.32 -10.12 -14.73
C LEU A 215 4.95 -11.49 -14.16
N ASP A 216 5.96 -12.26 -13.77
CA ASP A 216 5.77 -13.48 -12.99
C ASP A 216 5.59 -13.13 -11.51
N MET A 217 4.34 -12.89 -11.10
CA MET A 217 4.00 -12.54 -9.72
C MET A 217 4.45 -13.59 -8.72
N ALA A 218 4.45 -14.88 -9.11
CA ALA A 218 4.91 -15.95 -8.23
C ALA A 218 6.43 -15.87 -7.98
N ALA A 219 7.21 -15.48 -8.98
CA ALA A 219 8.65 -15.29 -8.83
C ALA A 219 9.01 -14.01 -8.05
N MET A 220 8.09 -13.05 -7.97
CA MET A 220 8.31 -11.77 -7.28
C MET A 220 7.88 -11.80 -5.81
N THR A 221 7.14 -12.82 -5.36
CA THR A 221 6.58 -12.89 -4.01
C THR A 221 7.22 -14.01 -3.19
N PHE A 222 7.33 -13.79 -1.88
CA PHE A 222 7.88 -14.78 -0.94
C PHE A 222 6.72 -15.43 -0.17
N ALA A 223 6.05 -16.44 -0.79
CA ALA A 223 4.85 -17.06 -0.21
C ALA A 223 5.16 -17.88 1.05
N ASP A 224 6.29 -18.59 1.08
CA ASP A 224 6.61 -19.58 2.12
C ASP A 224 7.48 -19.04 3.26
N ASP A 225 8.06 -17.84 3.11
CA ASP A 225 8.91 -17.19 4.11
C ASP A 225 8.32 -15.84 4.51
N ARG A 226 7.48 -15.84 5.55
CA ARG A 226 6.76 -14.66 6.01
C ARG A 226 6.90 -14.44 7.51
N CYS A 227 6.95 -13.18 7.89
CA CYS A 227 6.90 -12.75 9.27
C CYS A 227 5.44 -12.84 9.80
N ASP A 228 5.26 -13.32 11.03
CA ASP A 228 4.03 -13.07 11.77
C ASP A 228 4.03 -11.60 12.22
N VAL A 229 3.48 -10.74 11.36
CA VAL A 229 3.56 -9.29 11.52
C VAL A 229 2.96 -8.81 12.84
N PRO A 230 1.74 -9.24 13.26
CA PRO A 230 1.18 -8.86 14.55
C PRO A 230 2.04 -9.29 15.74
N ALA A 231 2.50 -10.53 15.77
CA ALA A 231 3.32 -11.04 16.86
C ALA A 231 4.68 -10.32 16.92
N TYR A 232 5.31 -10.09 15.76
CA TYR A 232 6.58 -9.40 15.67
C TYR A 232 6.49 -7.96 16.20
N LEU A 233 5.54 -7.19 15.73
CA LEU A 233 5.33 -5.81 16.16
C LEU A 233 4.96 -5.72 17.65
N THR A 234 4.12 -6.64 18.12
CA THR A 234 3.78 -6.71 19.57
C THR A 234 5.04 -6.95 20.40
N GLY A 235 5.92 -7.86 19.97
CA GLY A 235 7.22 -8.10 20.63
C GLY A 235 8.17 -6.90 20.61
N LYS A 236 7.94 -5.92 19.73
CA LYS A 236 8.71 -4.68 19.64
C LYS A 236 8.07 -3.49 20.39
N GLY A 237 7.00 -3.72 21.13
CA GLY A 237 6.34 -2.67 21.93
C GLY A 237 5.24 -1.91 21.20
N TRP A 238 4.75 -2.43 20.08
CA TRP A 238 3.58 -1.90 19.37
C TRP A 238 2.29 -2.53 19.94
N ARG A 239 1.26 -1.73 20.12
CA ARG A 239 -0.11 -2.22 20.31
C ARG A 239 -0.71 -2.41 18.94
N VAL A 240 -1.05 -3.64 18.61
CA VAL A 240 -1.43 -4.06 17.27
C VAL A 240 -2.90 -4.45 17.21
N GLU A 241 -3.60 -3.95 16.21
CA GLU A 241 -4.91 -4.41 15.77
C GLU A 241 -4.76 -4.99 14.36
N ALA A 242 -5.17 -6.23 14.17
CA ALA A 242 -5.20 -6.89 12.87
C ALA A 242 -6.65 -7.07 12.41
N THR A 243 -7.00 -6.48 11.29
CA THR A 243 -8.34 -6.55 10.69
C THR A 243 -8.29 -7.46 9.47
N PRO A 244 -8.99 -8.60 9.47
CA PRO A 244 -9.14 -9.43 8.28
C PRO A 244 -9.77 -8.65 7.13
N ARG A 245 -9.40 -9.00 5.90
CA ARG A 245 -9.93 -8.37 4.68
C ARG A 245 -11.46 -8.33 4.68
N ALA A 246 -12.11 -9.43 5.00
CA ALA A 246 -13.58 -9.51 5.01
C ALA A 246 -14.22 -8.49 5.96
N ASP A 247 -13.65 -8.31 7.15
CA ASP A 247 -14.14 -7.37 8.15
C ASP A 247 -13.91 -5.92 7.69
N LEU A 248 -12.80 -5.65 7.00
CA LEU A 248 -12.53 -4.35 6.43
C LEU A 248 -13.50 -4.01 5.30
N PHE A 249 -13.80 -4.96 4.42
CA PHE A 249 -14.81 -4.81 3.37
C PHE A 249 -16.18 -4.52 3.94
N ALA A 250 -16.60 -5.28 4.96
CA ALA A 250 -17.87 -5.05 5.65
C ALA A 250 -17.94 -3.66 6.29
N ARG A 251 -16.83 -3.18 6.88
CA ARG A 251 -16.72 -1.83 7.45
C ARG A 251 -17.03 -0.73 6.44
N TYR A 252 -16.64 -0.91 5.19
CA TYR A 252 -16.87 0.05 4.11
C TYR A 252 -18.11 -0.27 3.26
N GLY A 253 -18.92 -1.23 3.67
CA GLY A 253 -20.16 -1.59 2.96
C GLY A 253 -19.93 -2.23 1.59
N VAL A 254 -18.80 -2.92 1.41
CA VAL A 254 -18.45 -3.65 0.20
C VAL A 254 -18.54 -5.14 0.45
N GLU A 255 -19.28 -5.86 -0.37
CA GLU A 255 -19.30 -7.32 -0.31
C GLU A 255 -18.09 -7.89 -1.07
N PRO A 256 -17.22 -8.68 -0.42
CA PRO A 256 -16.12 -9.31 -1.13
C PRO A 256 -16.67 -10.32 -2.15
N ALA A 257 -16.14 -10.27 -3.38
CA ALA A 257 -16.53 -11.27 -4.39
C ALA A 257 -16.15 -12.68 -3.92
N ALA A 258 -17.07 -13.63 -4.09
CA ALA A 258 -16.97 -14.99 -3.54
C ALA A 258 -15.76 -15.79 -4.08
N ASP A 259 -15.19 -15.41 -5.21
CA ASP A 259 -14.17 -16.18 -5.96
C ASP A 259 -12.74 -15.59 -5.87
N THR A 260 -12.51 -14.62 -4.99
CA THR A 260 -11.17 -14.02 -4.77
C THR A 260 -10.40 -14.69 -3.63
N SER A 261 -10.86 -15.82 -3.14
CA SER A 261 -10.37 -16.51 -1.93
C SER A 261 -8.91 -16.96 -2.01
N ASP A 262 -8.37 -17.18 -3.20
CA ASP A 262 -7.10 -17.90 -3.33
C ASP A 262 -5.85 -17.01 -3.17
N LEU A 263 -5.89 -15.74 -3.54
CA LEU A 263 -4.72 -14.85 -3.46
C LEU A 263 -4.87 -13.69 -2.46
N THR A 264 -6.06 -13.09 -2.40
CA THR A 264 -6.31 -11.90 -1.57
C THR A 264 -7.18 -12.19 -0.34
N GLY A 265 -7.88 -13.32 -0.31
CA GLY A 265 -8.82 -13.68 0.75
C GLY A 265 -8.20 -13.83 2.14
N GLN A 266 -6.90 -14.05 2.21
CA GLN A 266 -6.15 -14.16 3.47
C GLN A 266 -5.38 -12.89 3.83
N THR A 267 -5.57 -11.81 3.08
CA THR A 267 -4.99 -10.51 3.42
C THR A 267 -5.61 -10.00 4.72
N SER A 268 -4.76 -9.45 5.56
CA SER A 268 -5.13 -8.73 6.78
C SER A 268 -4.44 -7.37 6.79
N TYR A 269 -5.09 -6.42 7.42
CA TYR A 269 -4.60 -5.07 7.57
C TYR A 269 -4.21 -4.83 9.02
N VAL A 270 -3.02 -4.34 9.25
CA VAL A 270 -2.52 -3.98 10.57
C VAL A 270 -2.65 -2.48 10.77
N SER A 271 -3.20 -2.10 11.92
CA SER A 271 -3.04 -0.79 12.51
C SER A 271 -2.31 -0.95 13.83
N ALA A 272 -1.21 -0.24 14.04
CA ALA A 272 -0.43 -0.35 15.25
C ALA A 272 -0.06 1.01 15.82
N THR A 273 0.03 1.10 17.15
CA THR A 273 0.49 2.30 17.87
C THR A 273 1.67 1.94 18.76
N PHE A 274 2.75 2.70 18.63
CA PHE A 274 3.94 2.49 19.42
C PHE A 274 3.76 3.03 20.85
N ALA A 275 3.82 2.14 21.82
CA ALA A 275 3.70 2.50 23.24
C ALA A 275 5.02 3.02 23.85
N GLY A 276 6.13 2.85 23.12
CA GLY A 276 7.48 3.03 23.65
C GLY A 276 8.11 1.68 23.98
N ALA A 277 9.44 1.63 24.01
CA ALA A 277 10.14 0.44 24.49
C ALA A 277 9.71 0.18 25.95
N ALA A 278 9.26 -1.03 26.26
CA ALA A 278 9.00 -1.41 27.64
C ALA A 278 10.28 -1.18 28.46
N SER A 279 10.19 -0.32 29.45
CA SER A 279 11.29 -0.15 30.43
C SER A 279 11.56 -1.53 31.03
N ARG A 280 12.73 -2.09 30.74
CA ARG A 280 13.21 -3.32 31.39
C ARG A 280 13.63 -3.04 32.82
#